data_60437191ea7270f13265f760c9844b37
#
_entry.id   60437191ea7270f13265f760c9844b37
#
_cell.length_a   1.000
_cell.length_b   1.000
_cell.length_c   1.000
_cell.angle_alpha   90.00
_cell.angle_beta   90.00
_cell.angle_gamma   90.00
#
_symmetry.space_group_name_H-M   'P 1'
#
loop_
_entity.id
_entity.type
_entity.pdbx_description
1 polymer ?
#
loop_
_entity_poly.entity_id
_entity_poly.type
_entity_poly.pdbx_seq_one_letter_code
_entity_poly.pdbx_strand_id
1 'polypeptide(L)'
;KPGGTVTVFEGDHGSCYFNPPSEDALMTWNCLIEVQRRLGANSLIGRELFPLITDAGFARVRVEPKMVYIDQSRPELMESFVHKTIIPMVEGVRDHALEMDLIDEPTWHNGISDLHRIRHSEMGIFCYTFFKGRAIR
;
A
#
# COMPACT_ATOMS: atom_id res chain seq x y z
N LYS A 1 1.93 -30.12 3.55
CA LYS A 1 2.25 -31.25 4.45
C LYS A 1 1.41 -31.11 5.71
N PRO A 2 0.64 -32.15 6.14
CA PRO A 2 -0.13 -32.09 7.38
C PRO A 2 0.74 -31.69 8.59
N GLY A 3 0.24 -30.78 9.44
CA GLY A 3 0.96 -30.24 10.59
C GLY A 3 1.97 -29.15 10.26
N GLY A 4 2.16 -28.80 8.98
CA GLY A 4 3.03 -27.68 8.57
C GLY A 4 2.40 -26.35 8.90
N THR A 5 3.24 -25.31 9.11
CA THR A 5 2.81 -23.93 9.30
C THR A 5 2.94 -23.14 8.01
N VAL A 6 2.01 -22.20 7.80
CA VAL A 6 2.09 -21.17 6.76
C VAL A 6 2.20 -19.81 7.42
N THR A 7 2.99 -18.93 6.83
CA THR A 7 3.03 -17.51 7.18
C THR A 7 2.90 -16.71 5.89
N VAL A 8 1.98 -15.76 5.87
CA VAL A 8 1.70 -14.88 4.74
C VAL A 8 1.84 -13.43 5.21
N PHE A 9 2.43 -12.59 4.37
CA PHE A 9 2.47 -11.14 4.55
C PHE A 9 1.87 -10.48 3.32
N GLU A 10 0.88 -9.65 3.54
CA GLU A 10 0.22 -8.90 2.47
C GLU A 10 0.00 -7.45 2.86
N GLY A 11 0.10 -6.55 1.88
CA GLY A 11 -0.16 -5.14 2.08
C GLY A 11 -1.65 -4.81 1.97
N ASP A 12 -2.00 -3.66 2.51
CA ASP A 12 -3.32 -3.03 2.33
C ASP A 12 -3.12 -1.58 1.86
N HIS A 13 -3.20 -1.36 0.56
CA HIS A 13 -3.05 -0.01 0.00
C HIS A 13 -4.13 0.95 0.47
N GLY A 14 -5.30 0.45 0.87
CA GLY A 14 -6.37 1.27 1.45
C GLY A 14 -6.11 1.77 2.87
N SER A 15 -5.00 1.35 3.51
CA SER A 15 -4.60 1.79 4.85
C SER A 15 -3.54 2.91 4.82
N CYS A 16 -3.20 3.42 3.65
CA CYS A 16 -2.18 4.45 3.51
C CYS A 16 -2.65 5.78 4.11
N TYR A 17 -1.75 6.41 4.85
CA TYR A 17 -1.90 7.76 5.38
C TYR A 17 -0.58 8.51 5.23
N PHE A 18 -0.65 9.78 4.89
CA PHE A 18 0.53 10.65 4.79
C PHE A 18 0.22 12.09 5.20
N ASN A 19 1.26 12.79 5.63
CA ASN A 19 1.23 14.21 5.95
C ASN A 19 2.45 14.89 5.28
N PRO A 20 2.32 16.09 4.67
CA PRO A 20 1.11 16.92 4.58
C PRO A 20 -0.02 16.25 3.77
N PRO A 21 -1.29 16.52 4.13
CA PRO A 21 -2.41 16.02 3.34
C PRO A 21 -2.42 16.72 1.96
N SER A 22 -2.77 15.97 0.92
CA SER A 22 -2.95 16.47 -0.44
C SER A 22 -4.05 15.68 -1.12
N GLU A 23 -5.02 16.37 -1.69
CA GLU A 23 -6.10 15.73 -2.46
C GLU A 23 -5.54 15.10 -3.74
N ASP A 24 -4.64 15.79 -4.46
CA ASP A 24 -4.03 15.29 -5.68
C ASP A 24 -3.19 14.02 -5.40
N ALA A 25 -2.42 14.02 -4.29
CA ALA A 25 -1.66 12.83 -3.87
C ALA A 25 -2.59 11.66 -3.50
N LEU A 26 -3.72 11.93 -2.85
CA LEU A 26 -4.69 10.90 -2.51
C LEU A 26 -5.39 10.34 -3.76
N MET A 27 -5.75 11.20 -4.72
CA MET A 27 -6.31 10.78 -6.00
C MET A 27 -5.32 9.90 -6.77
N THR A 28 -4.07 10.32 -6.85
CA THR A 28 -2.98 9.57 -7.50
C THR A 28 -2.74 8.22 -6.81
N TRP A 29 -2.75 8.18 -5.49
CA TRP A 29 -2.69 6.94 -4.72
C TRP A 29 -3.86 5.99 -5.02
N ASN A 30 -5.07 6.53 -5.08
CA ASN A 30 -6.26 5.74 -5.38
C ASN A 30 -6.25 5.17 -6.81
N CYS A 31 -5.55 5.82 -7.75
CA CYS A 31 -5.33 5.25 -9.09
C CYS A 31 -4.57 3.92 -9.01
N LEU A 32 -3.56 3.79 -8.14
CA LEU A 32 -2.86 2.52 -7.95
C LEU A 32 -3.84 1.40 -7.58
N ILE A 33 -4.72 1.66 -6.61
CA ILE A 33 -5.72 0.67 -6.15
C ILE A 33 -6.68 0.31 -7.28
N GLU A 34 -7.21 1.30 -7.97
CA GLU A 34 -8.23 1.10 -9.01
C GLU A 34 -7.65 0.44 -10.27
N VAL A 35 -6.45 0.82 -10.70
CA VAL A 35 -5.76 0.17 -11.83
C VAL A 35 -5.51 -1.31 -11.51
N GLN A 36 -4.96 -1.60 -10.33
CA GLN A 36 -4.73 -2.99 -9.92
C GLN A 36 -6.04 -3.79 -9.89
N ARG A 37 -7.12 -3.21 -9.36
CA ARG A 37 -8.45 -3.84 -9.35
C ARG A 37 -8.96 -4.15 -10.77
N ARG A 38 -8.85 -3.19 -11.71
CA ARG A 38 -9.27 -3.39 -13.12
C ARG A 38 -8.42 -4.42 -13.84
N LEU A 39 -7.17 -4.58 -13.46
CA LEU A 39 -6.27 -5.60 -13.99
C LEU A 39 -6.40 -6.97 -13.29
N GLY A 40 -7.37 -7.13 -12.38
CA GLY A 40 -7.67 -8.39 -11.70
C GLY A 40 -6.82 -8.68 -10.47
N ALA A 41 -6.05 -7.71 -9.97
CA ALA A 41 -5.33 -7.81 -8.70
C ALA A 41 -6.16 -7.24 -7.54
N ASN A 42 -5.81 -7.64 -6.32
CA ASN A 42 -6.45 -7.15 -5.09
C ASN A 42 -5.41 -6.49 -4.18
N SER A 43 -5.27 -5.17 -4.29
CA SER A 43 -4.35 -4.38 -3.46
C SER A 43 -4.83 -4.15 -2.02
N LEU A 44 -6.01 -4.65 -1.68
CA LEU A 44 -6.58 -4.60 -0.33
C LEU A 44 -6.57 -5.99 0.33
N ILE A 45 -5.89 -6.96 -0.26
CA ILE A 45 -5.91 -8.38 0.13
C ILE A 45 -5.45 -8.60 1.59
N GLY A 46 -4.60 -7.73 2.12
CA GLY A 46 -4.12 -7.84 3.49
C GLY A 46 -5.24 -7.92 4.52
N ARG A 47 -6.31 -7.12 4.37
CA ARG A 47 -7.48 -7.12 5.25
C ARG A 47 -8.35 -8.37 5.12
N GLU A 48 -8.17 -9.14 4.05
CA GLU A 48 -8.95 -10.34 3.73
C GLU A 48 -8.24 -11.65 4.12
N LEU A 49 -7.03 -11.58 4.68
CA LEU A 49 -6.22 -12.77 4.95
C LEU A 49 -6.91 -13.77 5.87
N PHE A 50 -7.69 -13.31 6.86
CA PHE A 50 -8.36 -14.24 7.78
C PHE A 50 -9.38 -15.16 7.07
N PRO A 51 -10.38 -14.64 6.33
CA PRO A 51 -11.30 -15.48 5.58
C PRO A 51 -10.55 -16.29 4.51
N LEU A 52 -9.63 -15.72 3.75
CA LEU A 52 -8.92 -16.43 2.67
C LEU A 52 -8.16 -17.66 3.20
N ILE A 53 -7.43 -17.51 4.30
CA ILE A 53 -6.66 -18.62 4.89
C ILE A 53 -7.61 -19.66 5.50
N THR A 54 -8.72 -19.22 6.10
CA THR A 54 -9.73 -20.11 6.68
C THR A 54 -10.42 -20.93 5.59
N ASP A 55 -10.87 -20.29 4.50
CA ASP A 55 -11.55 -20.94 3.38
C ASP A 55 -10.63 -21.90 2.61
N ALA A 56 -9.32 -21.65 2.64
CA ALA A 56 -8.31 -22.57 2.11
C ALA A 56 -8.09 -23.84 3.00
N GLY A 57 -8.86 -24.01 4.08
CA GLY A 57 -8.84 -25.20 4.93
C GLY A 57 -7.70 -25.25 5.95
N PHE A 58 -7.08 -24.12 6.26
CA PHE A 58 -6.08 -24.04 7.33
C PHE A 58 -6.74 -23.87 8.70
N ALA A 59 -6.13 -24.46 9.71
CA ALA A 59 -6.59 -24.36 11.11
C ALA A 59 -5.76 -23.34 11.91
N ARG A 60 -6.30 -22.92 13.05
CA ARG A 60 -5.64 -21.99 13.99
C ARG A 60 -5.15 -20.71 13.32
N VAL A 61 -5.97 -20.16 12.43
CA VAL A 61 -5.68 -18.92 11.70
C VAL A 61 -5.58 -17.76 12.68
N ARG A 62 -4.49 -17.02 12.59
CA ARG A 62 -4.28 -15.74 13.30
C ARG A 62 -3.78 -14.70 12.31
N VAL A 63 -4.42 -13.55 12.32
CA VAL A 63 -4.00 -12.40 11.46
C VAL A 63 -3.76 -11.20 12.36
N GLU A 64 -2.63 -10.54 12.15
CA GLU A 64 -2.21 -9.37 12.91
C GLU A 64 -1.81 -8.24 11.95
N PRO A 65 -2.30 -7.00 12.17
CA PRO A 65 -1.77 -5.84 11.46
C PRO A 65 -0.34 -5.54 11.91
N LYS A 66 0.50 -5.14 10.96
CA LYS A 66 1.87 -4.69 11.16
C LYS A 66 2.00 -3.33 10.51
N MET A 67 1.82 -2.29 11.31
CA MET A 67 1.88 -0.91 10.86
C MET A 67 3.33 -0.47 10.66
N VAL A 68 3.59 0.13 9.51
CA VAL A 68 4.80 0.88 9.22
C VAL A 68 4.47 2.36 9.37
N TYR A 69 5.02 3.00 10.39
CA TYR A 69 4.88 4.43 10.64
C TYR A 69 6.25 5.07 10.47
N ILE A 70 6.35 6.06 9.59
CA ILE A 70 7.58 6.73 9.22
C ILE A 70 7.39 8.23 9.38
N ASP A 71 8.28 8.86 10.11
CA ASP A 71 8.40 10.31 10.26
C ASP A 71 9.86 10.75 10.09
N GLN A 72 10.16 12.00 10.37
CA GLN A 72 11.50 12.56 10.21
C GLN A 72 12.56 11.98 11.16
N SER A 73 12.16 11.23 12.19
CA SER A 73 13.08 10.48 13.04
C SER A 73 13.64 9.21 12.37
N ARG A 74 13.07 8.82 11.23
CA ARG A 74 13.44 7.61 10.46
C ARG A 74 13.77 7.91 9.00
N PRO A 75 14.78 8.75 8.72
CA PRO A 75 15.08 9.20 7.37
C PRO A 75 15.48 8.06 6.41
N GLU A 76 16.11 6.99 6.94
CA GLU A 76 16.48 5.82 6.13
C GLU A 76 15.25 5.05 5.63
N LEU A 77 14.20 4.92 6.46
CA LEU A 77 12.95 4.30 6.03
C LEU A 77 12.16 5.21 5.09
N MET A 78 12.18 6.53 5.30
CA MET A 78 11.61 7.49 4.37
C MET A 78 12.24 7.33 2.98
N GLU A 79 13.56 7.22 2.92
CA GLU A 79 14.28 7.01 1.67
C GLU A 79 14.00 5.64 1.04
N SER A 80 14.17 4.55 1.82
CA SER A 80 14.10 3.20 1.26
C SER A 80 12.68 2.73 0.99
N PHE A 81 11.75 2.98 1.89
CA PHE A 81 10.39 2.50 1.78
C PHE A 81 9.51 3.47 0.97
N VAL A 82 9.49 4.76 1.32
CA VAL A 82 8.61 5.71 0.63
C VAL A 82 9.16 6.06 -0.75
N HIS A 83 10.38 6.58 -0.84
CA HIS A 83 10.94 7.08 -2.10
C HIS A 83 11.35 5.99 -3.08
N LYS A 84 11.97 4.90 -2.61
CA LYS A 84 12.49 3.85 -3.50
C LYS A 84 11.55 2.68 -3.72
N THR A 85 10.46 2.59 -2.96
CA THR A 85 9.51 1.48 -3.09
C THR A 85 8.11 1.99 -3.40
N ILE A 86 7.53 2.81 -2.53
CA ILE A 86 6.13 3.21 -2.63
C ILE A 86 5.90 4.15 -3.81
N ILE A 87 6.65 5.24 -3.92
CA ILE A 87 6.43 6.22 -5.00
C ILE A 87 6.64 5.58 -6.39
N PRO A 88 7.72 4.82 -6.66
CA PRO A 88 7.87 4.12 -7.94
C PRO A 88 6.75 3.12 -8.24
N MET A 89 6.18 2.47 -7.22
CA MET A 89 5.02 1.60 -7.40
C MET A 89 3.78 2.39 -7.87
N VAL A 90 3.55 3.58 -7.31
CA VAL A 90 2.49 4.49 -7.77
C VAL A 90 2.78 4.97 -9.18
N GLU A 91 3.99 5.46 -9.45
CA GLU A 91 4.40 5.93 -10.78
C GLU A 91 4.23 4.87 -11.87
N GLY A 92 4.43 3.61 -11.52
CA GLY A 92 4.32 2.47 -12.44
C GLY A 92 2.91 2.24 -13.01
N VAL A 93 1.87 2.85 -12.45
CA VAL A 93 0.49 2.72 -12.99
C VAL A 93 0.03 3.94 -13.77
N ARG A 94 0.89 4.95 -13.98
CA ARG A 94 0.56 6.22 -14.64
C ARG A 94 -0.18 6.02 -15.96
N ASP A 95 0.41 5.31 -16.88
CA ASP A 95 -0.12 5.20 -18.24
C ASP A 95 -1.49 4.53 -18.23
N HIS A 96 -1.67 3.47 -17.44
CA HIS A 96 -2.97 2.83 -17.25
C HIS A 96 -3.99 3.76 -16.59
N ALA A 97 -3.59 4.56 -15.60
CA ALA A 97 -4.48 5.49 -14.92
C ALA A 97 -5.02 6.57 -15.89
N LEU A 98 -4.16 7.09 -16.77
CA LEU A 98 -4.53 8.06 -17.79
C LEU A 98 -5.38 7.40 -18.91
N GLU A 99 -4.98 6.25 -19.42
CA GLU A 99 -5.72 5.49 -20.44
C GLU A 99 -7.12 5.06 -19.98
N MET A 100 -7.28 4.83 -18.67
CA MET A 100 -8.56 4.45 -18.06
C MET A 100 -9.42 5.65 -17.63
N ASP A 101 -8.99 6.88 -17.92
CA ASP A 101 -9.66 8.14 -17.51
C ASP A 101 -9.91 8.23 -15.99
N LEU A 102 -8.99 7.70 -15.16
CA LEU A 102 -9.10 7.75 -13.70
C LEU A 102 -8.68 9.09 -13.12
N ILE A 103 -7.78 9.78 -13.82
CA ILE A 103 -7.17 11.03 -13.40
C ILE A 103 -6.66 11.77 -14.64
N ASP A 104 -6.62 13.09 -14.60
CA ASP A 104 -5.97 13.88 -15.63
C ASP A 104 -4.46 14.03 -15.37
N GLU A 105 -3.71 14.39 -16.41
CA GLU A 105 -2.25 14.50 -16.33
C GLU A 105 -1.75 15.59 -15.37
N PRO A 106 -2.35 16.80 -15.32
CA PRO A 106 -1.98 17.81 -14.32
C PRO A 106 -2.16 17.34 -12.88
N THR A 107 -3.31 16.75 -12.55
CA THR A 107 -3.59 16.21 -11.20
C THR A 107 -2.63 15.08 -10.84
N TRP A 108 -2.34 14.17 -11.81
CA TRP A 108 -1.32 13.13 -11.61
C TRP A 108 0.04 13.71 -11.27
N HIS A 109 0.50 14.68 -12.05
CA HIS A 109 1.81 15.31 -11.85
C HIS A 109 1.91 16.00 -10.49
N ASN A 110 0.87 16.74 -10.10
CA ASN A 110 0.79 17.37 -8.79
C ASN A 110 0.83 16.32 -7.67
N GLY A 111 0.05 15.26 -7.80
CA GLY A 111 -0.03 14.20 -6.79
C GLY A 111 1.31 13.50 -6.57
N ILE A 112 2.05 13.16 -7.62
CA ILE A 112 3.39 12.59 -7.50
C ILE A 112 4.36 13.59 -6.86
N SER A 113 4.31 14.87 -7.26
CA SER A 113 5.11 15.92 -6.63
C SER A 113 4.83 16.06 -5.13
N ASP A 114 3.57 15.96 -4.74
CA ASP A 114 3.15 16.04 -3.35
C ASP A 114 3.59 14.82 -2.53
N LEU A 115 3.56 13.62 -3.11
CA LEU A 115 4.13 12.42 -2.47
C LEU A 115 5.65 12.58 -2.25
N HIS A 116 6.37 13.15 -3.20
CA HIS A 116 7.80 13.44 -3.02
C HIS A 116 8.07 14.49 -1.94
N ARG A 117 7.18 15.47 -1.75
CA ARG A 117 7.32 16.51 -0.72
C ARG A 117 7.24 15.99 0.72
N ILE A 118 6.64 14.82 0.96
CA ILE A 118 6.57 14.21 2.30
C ILE A 118 7.95 14.15 2.95
N ARG A 119 8.98 13.78 2.18
CA ARG A 119 10.37 13.68 2.64
C ARG A 119 10.94 15.01 3.12
N HIS A 120 10.57 16.10 2.46
CA HIS A 120 11.14 17.44 2.70
C HIS A 120 10.34 18.25 3.70
N SER A 121 9.20 17.75 4.15
CA SER A 121 8.38 18.40 5.17
C SER A 121 8.92 18.04 6.56
N GLU A 122 9.14 19.03 7.41
CA GLU A 122 9.48 18.82 8.84
C GLU A 122 8.40 18.00 9.56
N MET A 123 7.15 18.08 9.10
CA MET A 123 6.01 17.33 9.62
C MET A 123 5.64 16.14 8.73
N GLY A 124 6.57 15.69 7.87
CA GLY A 124 6.34 14.59 6.94
C GLY A 124 6.12 13.27 7.66
N ILE A 125 5.00 12.63 7.36
CA ILE A 125 4.62 11.31 7.90
C ILE A 125 4.15 10.44 6.74
N PHE A 126 4.50 9.16 6.78
CA PHE A 126 3.93 8.12 5.95
C PHE A 126 3.57 6.91 6.80
N CYS A 127 2.36 6.42 6.67
CA CYS A 127 1.87 5.26 7.38
C CYS A 127 1.24 4.25 6.43
N TYR A 128 1.55 2.97 6.64
CA TYR A 128 1.07 1.87 5.82
C TYR A 128 0.90 0.61 6.66
N THR A 129 -0.09 -0.21 6.37
CA THR A 129 -0.32 -1.45 7.11
C THR A 129 -0.09 -2.68 6.24
N PHE A 130 0.78 -3.56 6.70
CA PHE A 130 0.83 -4.96 6.28
C PHE A 130 0.02 -5.82 7.23
N PHE A 131 -0.50 -6.93 6.73
CA PHE A 131 -1.13 -7.96 7.55
C PHE A 131 -0.28 -9.22 7.51
N LYS A 132 -0.05 -9.80 8.68
CA LYS A 132 0.65 -11.07 8.85
C LYS A 132 -0.33 -12.14 9.25
N GLY A 133 -0.58 -13.09 8.35
CA GLY A 133 -1.37 -14.29 8.62
C GLY A 133 -0.46 -15.46 9.02
N ARG A 134 -0.88 -16.25 10.01
CA ARG A 134 -0.26 -17.50 10.41
C ARG A 134 -1.34 -18.56 10.57
N ALA A 135 -1.07 -19.78 10.11
CA ALA A 135 -1.98 -20.90 10.23
C ALA A 135 -1.26 -22.24 10.21
N ILE A 136 -1.96 -23.30 10.55
CA ILE A 136 -1.49 -24.69 10.53
C ILE A 136 -2.35 -25.49 9.56
N ARG A 137 -1.71 -26.34 8.78
CA ARG A 137 -2.41 -27.23 7.87
C ARG A 137 -2.70 -28.59 8.53
#